data_35ff8fe4b3f3429a97f5f29acef1e138
#
_entry.id   35ff8fe4b3f3429a97f5f29acef1e138
#
_cell.length_a   1.000
_cell.length_b   1.000
_cell.length_c   1.000
_cell.angle_alpha   90.00
_cell.angle_beta   90.00
_cell.angle_gamma   90.00
#
_symmetry.space_group_name_H-M   'P 1'
#
loop_
_entity.id
_entity.type
_entity.pdbx_description
1 polymer ?
#
loop_
_entity_poly.entity_id
_entity_poly.type
_entity_poly.pdbx_seq_one_letter_code
_entity_poly.pdbx_strand_id
1 'polypeptide(L)'
;SPAMMDTDGKAWVTCSPPRARPSNTAMRKASRPPQSDIVFNSPIVLYTHKAVADGLVNGGLVTKDDSGAYHMDMAKAVDAMVANTTWADVGYTAGYGQFRIDSTDPVKSNSGNEYAALLATVLNGGQPAMVDSVARDGKTIASIFAKSGWMETSSEDSFNQFLTLGVGSKPMMVGYESQLLDLAVNQPDAFKQIKDDVAIVYPTPTVWSTHTLM
;
A
#
# COMPACT_ATOMS: atom_id res chain seq x y z
N SER A 1 -10.95 16.02 9.81
CA SER A 1 -9.94 15.00 9.49
C SER A 1 -8.72 15.65 8.88
N PRO A 2 -7.52 15.28 9.30
CA PRO A 2 -6.31 15.83 8.73
C PRO A 2 -6.09 15.27 7.33
N ALA A 3 -5.77 16.15 6.40
CA ALA A 3 -5.27 15.77 5.10
C ALA A 3 -3.75 15.65 5.16
N MET A 4 -3.19 14.58 4.60
CA MET A 4 -1.77 14.55 4.27
C MET A 4 -1.52 15.50 3.10
N MET A 5 -0.46 16.29 3.18
CA MET A 5 -0.12 17.29 2.17
C MET A 5 1.23 16.98 1.54
N ASP A 6 1.39 17.31 0.26
CA ASP A 6 2.67 17.28 -0.44
C ASP A 6 3.56 18.48 -0.05
N THR A 7 4.74 18.55 -0.64
CA THR A 7 5.70 19.66 -0.43
C THR A 7 5.17 21.02 -0.87
N ASP A 8 4.11 21.03 -1.70
CA ASP A 8 3.46 22.24 -2.21
C ASP A 8 2.15 22.55 -1.47
N GLY A 9 1.86 21.83 -0.38
CA GLY A 9 0.69 22.04 0.46
C GLY A 9 -0.62 21.42 -0.08
N LYS A 10 -0.55 20.53 -1.07
CA LYS A 10 -1.73 19.79 -1.56
C LYS A 10 -2.04 18.61 -0.67
N ALA A 11 -3.31 18.46 -0.33
CA ALA A 11 -3.79 17.36 0.49
C ALA A 11 -3.80 16.03 -0.30
N TRP A 12 -3.16 14.99 0.24
CA TRP A 12 -3.16 13.65 -0.33
C TRP A 12 -4.29 12.76 0.19
N VAL A 13 -4.77 13.07 1.40
CA VAL A 13 -5.84 12.32 2.05
C VAL A 13 -6.95 13.28 2.42
N THR A 14 -8.08 13.18 1.74
CA THR A 14 -9.32 13.84 2.15
C THR A 14 -10.16 12.88 2.97
N CYS A 15 -9.96 12.86 4.29
CA CYS A 15 -11.00 12.37 5.16
C CYS A 15 -12.06 13.45 5.30
N SER A 16 -13.30 13.19 4.93
CA SER A 16 -14.41 14.14 5.12
C SER A 16 -14.53 14.52 6.60
N PRO A 17 -14.62 15.82 6.95
CA PRO A 17 -14.78 16.23 8.34
C PRO A 17 -16.10 15.70 8.90
N PRO A 18 -16.16 15.35 10.20
CA PRO A 18 -17.43 15.06 10.84
C PRO A 18 -18.32 16.30 10.73
N ARG A 19 -19.53 16.14 10.19
CA ARG A 19 -20.51 17.19 10.10
C ARG A 19 -20.73 17.78 11.48
N ALA A 20 -20.57 19.10 11.60
CA ALA A 20 -20.96 19.86 12.78
C ALA A 20 -22.40 19.51 13.15
N ARG A 21 -22.67 19.23 14.42
CA ARG A 21 -24.04 19.00 14.92
C ARG A 21 -24.84 20.29 14.66
N PRO A 22 -25.99 20.22 13.99
CA PRO A 22 -26.88 21.35 13.93
C PRO A 22 -27.47 21.59 15.32
N SER A 23 -27.52 22.85 15.74
CA SER A 23 -28.21 23.32 16.94
C SER A 23 -29.70 22.93 16.87
N ASN A 24 -30.21 22.40 17.97
CA ASN A 24 -31.63 22.06 18.16
C ASN A 24 -32.53 23.26 17.86
N THR A 25 -33.19 23.27 16.71
CA THR A 25 -34.50 23.89 16.52
C THR A 25 -35.00 23.49 15.13
N ALA A 26 -35.60 22.33 15.02
CA ALA A 26 -36.70 21.90 14.16
C ALA A 26 -36.71 20.37 14.17
N MET A 27 -37.74 19.78 14.76
CA MET A 27 -38.08 18.38 14.55
C MET A 27 -38.48 18.21 13.06
N ARG A 28 -37.48 18.02 12.21
CA ARG A 28 -37.65 17.40 10.90
C ARG A 28 -37.56 15.89 11.10
N LYS A 29 -38.59 15.16 10.62
CA LYS A 29 -38.57 13.72 10.47
C LYS A 29 -37.14 13.31 10.07
N ALA A 30 -36.43 12.67 10.97
CA ALA A 30 -35.11 12.10 10.67
C ALA A 30 -35.34 11.01 9.61
N SER A 31 -35.03 11.33 8.37
CA SER A 31 -34.81 10.29 7.37
C SER A 31 -33.70 9.40 7.94
N ARG A 32 -33.98 8.10 8.03
CA ARG A 32 -32.96 7.09 8.38
C ARG A 32 -31.70 7.42 7.60
N PRO A 33 -30.51 7.46 8.20
CA PRO A 33 -29.29 7.61 7.43
C PRO A 33 -29.29 6.50 6.37
N PRO A 34 -28.82 6.77 5.15
CA PRO A 34 -28.75 5.76 4.12
C PRO A 34 -28.01 4.56 4.72
N GLN A 35 -28.63 3.39 4.61
CA GLN A 35 -28.06 2.15 5.10
C GLN A 35 -26.81 1.89 4.23
N SER A 36 -25.65 1.90 4.83
CA SER A 36 -24.40 1.57 4.14
C SER A 36 -23.99 0.18 4.57
N ASP A 37 -23.97 -0.75 3.63
CA ASP A 37 -23.51 -2.11 3.87
C ASP A 37 -22.09 -2.26 3.32
N ILE A 38 -21.19 -2.85 4.13
CA ILE A 38 -19.84 -3.20 3.67
C ILE A 38 -20.00 -4.37 2.70
N VAL A 39 -19.61 -4.15 1.45
CA VAL A 39 -19.70 -5.18 0.40
C VAL A 39 -18.51 -6.12 0.50
N PHE A 40 -17.30 -5.58 0.62
CA PHE A 40 -16.08 -6.35 0.88
C PHE A 40 -14.97 -5.45 1.43
N ASN A 41 -14.02 -6.10 2.09
CA ASN A 41 -12.77 -5.50 2.51
C ASN A 41 -11.63 -6.19 1.75
N SER A 42 -10.70 -5.41 1.21
CA SER A 42 -9.46 -5.93 0.62
C SER A 42 -8.27 -5.36 1.35
N PRO A 43 -7.35 -6.20 1.85
CA PRO A 43 -6.11 -5.70 2.39
C PRO A 43 -5.25 -5.15 1.26
N ILE A 44 -4.48 -4.11 1.57
CA ILE A 44 -3.35 -3.75 0.72
C ILE A 44 -2.27 -4.81 0.89
N VAL A 45 -1.68 -5.24 -0.21
CA VAL A 45 -0.63 -6.25 -0.24
C VAL A 45 0.56 -5.76 -1.06
N LEU A 46 1.68 -6.45 -0.93
CA LEU A 46 2.86 -6.23 -1.73
C LEU A 46 3.04 -7.41 -2.68
N TYR A 47 3.02 -7.13 -3.97
CA TYR A 47 3.40 -8.11 -4.98
C TYR A 47 4.90 -8.10 -5.17
N THR A 48 5.48 -9.28 -5.27
CA THR A 48 6.90 -9.45 -5.53
C THR A 48 7.15 -10.77 -6.25
N HIS A 49 8.40 -11.03 -6.61
CA HIS A 49 8.83 -12.32 -7.13
C HIS A 49 9.32 -13.20 -5.99
N LYS A 50 9.12 -14.51 -6.12
CA LYS A 50 9.47 -15.47 -5.07
C LYS A 50 10.94 -15.40 -4.66
N ALA A 51 11.84 -15.24 -5.63
CA ALA A 51 13.27 -15.07 -5.36
C ALA A 51 13.58 -13.80 -4.52
N VAL A 52 12.81 -12.72 -4.75
CA VAL A 52 12.92 -11.49 -3.94
C VAL A 52 12.39 -11.75 -2.53
N ALA A 53 11.18 -12.33 -2.42
CA ALA A 53 10.59 -12.65 -1.12
C ALA A 53 11.50 -13.51 -0.25
N ASP A 54 12.06 -14.58 -0.83
CA ASP A 54 12.98 -15.48 -0.14
C ASP A 54 14.31 -14.77 0.25
N GLY A 55 14.79 -13.87 -0.61
CA GLY A 55 15.93 -13.00 -0.30
C GLY A 55 15.65 -12.10 0.91
N LEU A 56 14.48 -11.46 0.95
CA LEU A 56 14.06 -10.60 2.05
C LEU A 56 13.81 -11.39 3.36
N VAL A 57 13.43 -12.68 3.27
CA VAL A 57 13.38 -13.57 4.44
C VAL A 57 14.79 -13.78 5.00
N ASN A 58 15.77 -14.04 4.15
CA ASN A 58 17.18 -14.18 4.57
C ASN A 58 17.73 -12.88 5.18
N GLY A 59 17.29 -11.72 4.66
CA GLY A 59 17.65 -10.39 5.18
C GLY A 59 16.88 -9.96 6.43
N GLY A 60 15.87 -10.71 6.85
CA GLY A 60 15.09 -10.44 8.07
C GLY A 60 14.06 -9.31 7.97
N LEU A 61 13.75 -8.85 6.73
CA LEU A 61 12.66 -7.91 6.47
C LEU A 61 11.30 -8.61 6.36
N VAL A 62 11.31 -9.84 5.91
CA VAL A 62 10.13 -10.68 5.71
C VAL A 62 10.23 -11.91 6.58
N THR A 63 9.12 -12.37 7.11
CA THR A 63 8.97 -13.67 7.77
C THR A 63 8.02 -14.53 6.98
N LYS A 64 8.18 -15.85 7.10
CA LYS A 64 7.27 -16.82 6.50
C LYS A 64 6.58 -17.56 7.63
N ASP A 65 5.26 -17.58 7.60
CA ASP A 65 4.50 -18.31 8.61
C ASP A 65 4.37 -19.83 8.30
N ASP A 66 3.74 -20.57 9.20
CA ASP A 66 3.57 -22.02 9.07
C ASP A 66 2.71 -22.42 7.85
N SER A 67 1.88 -21.53 7.33
CA SER A 67 1.10 -21.72 6.10
C SER A 67 1.92 -21.45 4.84
N GLY A 68 3.09 -20.84 4.97
CA GLY A 68 3.96 -20.42 3.91
C GLY A 68 3.68 -19.01 3.39
N ALA A 69 2.80 -18.22 4.05
CA ALA A 69 2.55 -16.84 3.69
C ALA A 69 3.69 -15.92 4.16
N TYR A 70 4.00 -14.92 3.33
CA TYR A 70 5.05 -13.96 3.61
C TYR A 70 4.48 -12.73 4.32
N HIS A 71 5.16 -12.26 5.36
CA HIS A 71 4.81 -11.08 6.14
C HIS A 71 5.98 -10.11 6.22
N MET A 72 5.78 -8.87 5.80
CA MET A 72 6.81 -7.83 5.85
C MET A 72 6.70 -7.00 7.12
N ASP A 73 7.81 -6.86 7.83
CA ASP A 73 7.96 -5.86 8.88
C ASP A 73 8.08 -4.47 8.24
N MET A 74 6.96 -3.74 8.20
CA MET A 74 6.92 -2.44 7.53
C MET A 74 7.75 -1.38 8.23
N ALA A 75 8.00 -1.49 9.53
CA ALA A 75 8.89 -0.56 10.24
C ALA A 75 10.32 -0.70 9.72
N LYS A 76 10.84 -1.92 9.64
CA LYS A 76 12.16 -2.18 9.05
C LYS A 76 12.22 -1.80 7.58
N ALA A 77 11.16 -2.06 6.82
CA ALA A 77 11.10 -1.70 5.40
C ALA A 77 11.16 -0.18 5.20
N VAL A 78 10.43 0.59 6.00
CA VAL A 78 10.48 2.07 5.97
C VAL A 78 11.87 2.57 6.36
N ASP A 79 12.47 2.04 7.42
CA ASP A 79 13.83 2.39 7.84
C ASP A 79 14.85 2.12 6.71
N ALA A 80 14.76 0.96 6.06
CA ALA A 80 15.62 0.61 4.92
C ALA A 80 15.44 1.57 3.74
N MET A 81 14.18 1.92 3.39
CA MET A 81 13.90 2.89 2.33
C MET A 81 14.40 4.29 2.67
N VAL A 82 14.26 4.75 3.92
CA VAL A 82 14.75 6.05 4.38
C VAL A 82 16.28 6.09 4.34
N ALA A 83 16.93 5.02 4.79
CA ALA A 83 18.39 4.88 4.81
C ALA A 83 19.03 4.69 3.41
N ASN A 84 18.23 4.56 2.34
CA ASN A 84 18.68 4.20 0.99
C ASN A 84 19.45 2.87 0.93
N THR A 85 19.09 1.93 1.76
CA THR A 85 19.65 0.57 1.78
C THR A 85 19.46 -0.09 0.41
N THR A 86 20.41 -0.90 -0.03
CA THR A 86 20.32 -1.60 -1.32
C THR A 86 19.51 -2.89 -1.21
N TRP A 87 19.03 -3.41 -2.35
CA TRP A 87 18.39 -4.73 -2.40
C TRP A 87 19.31 -5.84 -1.87
N ALA A 88 20.62 -5.74 -2.13
CA ALA A 88 21.60 -6.70 -1.64
C ALA A 88 21.72 -6.66 -0.11
N ASP A 89 21.72 -5.47 0.49
CA ASP A 89 21.82 -5.28 1.95
C ASP A 89 20.59 -5.81 2.69
N VAL A 90 19.42 -5.79 2.05
CA VAL A 90 18.21 -6.38 2.62
C VAL A 90 18.01 -7.87 2.29
N GLY A 91 19.05 -8.51 1.71
CA GLY A 91 19.09 -9.96 1.50
C GLY A 91 18.83 -10.43 0.06
N TYR A 92 18.35 -9.55 -0.84
CA TYR A 92 18.20 -9.91 -2.25
C TYR A 92 19.44 -9.51 -3.06
N THR A 93 20.45 -10.36 -3.04
CA THR A 93 21.80 -10.09 -3.61
C THR A 93 21.81 -9.96 -5.13
N ALA A 94 20.82 -10.51 -5.85
CA ALA A 94 20.65 -10.36 -7.28
C ALA A 94 19.99 -9.02 -7.67
N GLY A 95 19.48 -8.27 -6.69
CA GLY A 95 18.82 -6.99 -6.91
C GLY A 95 19.80 -5.86 -7.17
N TYR A 96 19.39 -4.94 -8.04
CA TYR A 96 20.17 -3.75 -8.35
C TYR A 96 19.54 -2.48 -7.75
N GLY A 97 20.41 -1.59 -7.26
CA GLY A 97 19.99 -0.29 -6.75
C GLY A 97 19.44 -0.34 -5.32
N GLN A 98 18.73 0.72 -4.97
CA GLN A 98 18.15 0.89 -3.64
C GLN A 98 16.88 0.06 -3.47
N PHE A 99 16.68 -0.46 -2.26
CA PHE A 99 15.43 -1.09 -1.86
C PHE A 99 14.28 -0.07 -1.91
N ARG A 100 13.23 -0.44 -2.60
CA ARG A 100 12.02 0.36 -2.71
C ARG A 100 10.80 -0.52 -2.93
N ILE A 101 9.65 -0.02 -2.56
CA ILE A 101 8.34 -0.60 -2.85
C ILE A 101 7.66 0.37 -3.81
N ASP A 102 7.48 -0.04 -5.05
CA ASP A 102 6.83 0.79 -6.06
C ASP A 102 5.33 0.91 -5.77
N SER A 103 4.78 2.08 -5.99
CA SER A 103 3.37 2.39 -5.77
C SER A 103 2.80 3.20 -6.92
N THR A 104 1.49 3.34 -6.94
CA THR A 104 0.80 4.29 -7.80
C THR A 104 0.84 5.69 -7.21
N ASP A 105 0.51 6.71 -8.02
CA ASP A 105 0.44 8.11 -7.61
C ASP A 105 -0.56 8.28 -6.44
N PRO A 106 -0.13 8.72 -5.25
CA PRO A 106 -0.98 8.81 -4.07
C PRO A 106 -2.08 9.86 -4.17
N VAL A 107 -1.98 10.79 -5.12
CA VAL A 107 -3.00 11.83 -5.36
C VAL A 107 -4.07 11.38 -6.35
N LYS A 108 -3.72 10.47 -7.26
CA LYS A 108 -4.58 10.05 -8.37
C LYS A 108 -5.13 8.64 -8.21
N SER A 109 -4.52 7.82 -7.37
CA SER A 109 -4.87 6.41 -7.19
C SER A 109 -5.19 6.08 -5.73
N ASN A 110 -6.22 5.26 -5.54
CA ASN A 110 -6.63 4.81 -4.22
C ASN A 110 -5.55 3.92 -3.56
N SER A 111 -4.93 3.01 -4.30
CA SER A 111 -3.85 2.16 -3.76
C SER A 111 -2.61 2.96 -3.34
N GLY A 112 -2.26 4.02 -4.08
CA GLY A 112 -1.19 4.93 -3.69
C GLY A 112 -1.55 5.73 -2.44
N ASN A 113 -2.80 6.19 -2.32
CA ASN A 113 -3.31 6.87 -1.14
C ASN A 113 -3.30 5.96 0.09
N GLU A 114 -3.75 4.72 -0.04
CA GLU A 114 -3.73 3.73 1.04
C GLU A 114 -2.30 3.35 1.45
N TYR A 115 -1.38 3.27 0.49
CA TYR A 115 0.03 3.06 0.81
C TYR A 115 0.62 4.24 1.59
N ALA A 116 0.26 5.48 1.23
CA ALA A 116 0.66 6.65 2.01
C ALA A 116 0.10 6.60 3.44
N ALA A 117 -1.14 6.15 3.61
CA ALA A 117 -1.75 5.95 4.94
C ALA A 117 -1.05 4.84 5.73
N LEU A 118 -0.63 3.75 5.08
CA LEU A 118 0.17 2.69 5.70
C LEU A 118 1.52 3.24 6.19
N LEU A 119 2.24 3.97 5.34
CA LEU A 119 3.52 4.59 5.73
C LEU A 119 3.35 5.55 6.91
N ALA A 120 2.29 6.36 6.91
CA ALA A 120 1.99 7.28 8.01
C ALA A 120 1.68 6.52 9.32
N THR A 121 0.96 5.40 9.23
CA THR A 121 0.68 4.52 10.38
C THR A 121 1.97 3.92 10.92
N VAL A 122 2.84 3.41 10.05
CA VAL A 122 4.14 2.83 10.44
C VAL A 122 5.03 3.87 11.13
N LEU A 123 5.19 5.06 10.54
CA LEU A 123 5.97 6.15 11.10
C LEU A 123 5.40 6.68 12.43
N ASN A 124 4.10 6.50 12.65
CA ASN A 124 3.44 6.82 13.92
C ASN A 124 3.41 5.63 14.90
N GLY A 125 4.36 4.71 14.79
CA GLY A 125 4.51 3.57 15.71
C GLY A 125 3.38 2.54 15.63
N GLY A 126 2.76 2.37 14.46
CA GLY A 126 1.64 1.45 14.24
C GLY A 126 0.28 2.00 14.66
N GLN A 127 0.22 3.24 15.15
CA GLN A 127 -1.02 3.90 15.50
C GLN A 127 -1.58 4.71 14.33
N PRO A 128 -2.91 4.89 14.22
CA PRO A 128 -3.50 5.73 13.19
C PRO A 128 -2.86 7.11 13.14
N ALA A 129 -2.57 7.59 11.94
CA ALA A 129 -1.96 8.88 11.75
C ALA A 129 -2.89 10.02 12.20
N MET A 130 -2.34 10.98 12.93
CA MET A 130 -3.01 12.18 13.41
C MET A 130 -2.42 13.42 12.72
N VAL A 131 -3.08 14.58 12.84
CA VAL A 131 -2.61 15.84 12.20
C VAL A 131 -1.14 16.12 12.48
N ASP A 132 -0.75 16.01 13.75
CA ASP A 132 0.62 16.33 14.19
C ASP A 132 1.64 15.29 13.66
N SER A 133 1.28 14.01 13.62
CA SER A 133 2.15 12.98 13.03
C SER A 133 2.30 13.15 11.52
N VAL A 134 1.22 13.49 10.82
CA VAL A 134 1.27 13.79 9.38
C VAL A 134 2.16 15.00 9.09
N ALA A 135 2.06 16.06 9.87
CA ALA A 135 2.91 17.24 9.72
C ALA A 135 4.41 16.90 9.94
N ARG A 136 4.70 16.02 10.91
CA ARG A 136 6.06 15.55 11.20
C ARG A 136 6.61 14.65 10.08
N ASP A 137 5.83 13.68 9.64
CA ASP A 137 6.28 12.56 8.82
C ASP A 137 6.05 12.76 7.32
N GLY A 138 5.28 13.78 6.93
CA GLY A 138 4.89 14.02 5.54
C GLY A 138 6.06 14.16 4.57
N LYS A 139 7.16 14.83 4.99
CA LYS A 139 8.37 14.94 4.17
C LYS A 139 9.05 13.57 3.93
N THR A 140 9.08 12.72 4.94
CA THR A 140 9.63 11.36 4.83
C THR A 140 8.81 10.53 3.85
N ILE A 141 7.49 10.56 3.97
CA ILE A 141 6.58 9.87 3.06
C ILE A 141 6.76 10.37 1.63
N ALA A 142 6.77 11.69 1.43
CA ALA A 142 7.02 12.29 0.12
C ALA A 142 8.36 11.85 -0.48
N SER A 143 9.41 11.75 0.34
CA SER A 143 10.73 11.29 -0.12
C SER A 143 10.72 9.82 -0.55
N ILE A 144 9.94 8.95 0.12
CA ILE A 144 9.78 7.54 -0.26
C ILE A 144 9.11 7.45 -1.64
N PHE A 145 8.00 8.19 -1.86
CA PHE A 145 7.33 8.22 -3.15
C PHE A 145 8.21 8.80 -4.27
N ALA A 146 8.98 9.85 -3.98
CA ALA A 146 9.88 10.46 -4.97
C ALA A 146 10.94 9.49 -5.50
N LYS A 147 11.35 8.49 -4.71
CA LYS A 147 12.30 7.44 -5.12
C LYS A 147 11.72 6.45 -6.13
N SER A 148 10.42 6.32 -6.21
CA SER A 148 9.75 5.47 -7.20
C SER A 148 9.78 6.05 -8.63
N GLY A 149 10.11 7.34 -8.77
CA GLY A 149 10.16 8.01 -10.08
C GLY A 149 8.76 8.17 -10.69
N TRP A 150 8.57 7.73 -11.93
CA TRP A 150 7.25 7.76 -12.56
C TRP A 150 6.32 6.74 -11.89
N MET A 151 5.13 7.20 -11.53
CA MET A 151 4.10 6.38 -10.90
C MET A 151 2.85 6.32 -11.78
N GLU A 152 2.29 5.12 -11.93
CA GLU A 152 1.02 4.92 -12.62
C GLU A 152 -0.14 5.54 -11.83
N THR A 153 -1.18 5.93 -12.56
CA THR A 153 -2.40 6.49 -11.97
C THR A 153 -3.46 5.43 -11.66
N SER A 154 -3.20 4.19 -12.04
CA SER A 154 -4.09 3.04 -11.87
C SER A 154 -3.30 1.87 -11.25
N SER A 155 -3.92 1.20 -10.27
CA SER A 155 -3.36 -0.02 -9.69
C SER A 155 -3.34 -1.18 -10.68
N GLU A 156 -4.28 -1.21 -11.63
CA GLU A 156 -4.33 -2.22 -12.69
C GLU A 156 -3.14 -2.07 -13.65
N ASP A 157 -2.87 -0.84 -14.11
CA ASP A 157 -1.73 -0.57 -14.99
C ASP A 157 -0.41 -0.91 -14.31
N SER A 158 -0.28 -0.56 -13.03
CA SER A 158 0.90 -0.89 -12.23
C SER A 158 1.08 -2.40 -12.08
N PHE A 159 0.00 -3.15 -11.86
CA PHE A 159 0.03 -4.61 -11.76
C PHE A 159 0.38 -5.26 -13.11
N ASN A 160 -0.21 -4.80 -14.21
CA ASN A 160 0.12 -5.28 -15.56
C ASN A 160 1.60 -5.02 -15.91
N GLN A 161 2.14 -3.86 -15.52
CA GLN A 161 3.57 -3.58 -15.67
C GLN A 161 4.44 -4.52 -14.83
N PHE A 162 4.06 -4.79 -13.59
CA PHE A 162 4.78 -5.73 -12.73
C PHE A 162 4.87 -7.12 -13.38
N LEU A 163 3.76 -7.62 -13.93
CA LEU A 163 3.73 -8.91 -14.61
C LEU A 163 4.54 -8.94 -15.91
N THR A 164 4.63 -7.79 -16.61
CA THR A 164 5.28 -7.71 -17.93
C THR A 164 6.77 -7.40 -17.86
N LEU A 165 7.17 -6.49 -16.95
CA LEU A 165 8.55 -6.00 -16.89
C LEU A 165 9.48 -6.91 -16.08
N GLY A 166 8.90 -7.75 -15.20
CA GLY A 166 9.63 -8.71 -14.40
C GLY A 166 10.51 -8.10 -13.30
N VAL A 167 11.21 -8.96 -12.59
CA VAL A 167 11.96 -8.68 -11.36
C VAL A 167 13.03 -7.60 -11.49
N GLY A 168 13.66 -7.48 -12.65
CA GLY A 168 14.75 -6.51 -12.87
C GLY A 168 14.30 -5.06 -12.87
N SER A 169 13.06 -4.82 -13.29
CA SER A 169 12.51 -3.48 -13.45
C SER A 169 11.59 -3.08 -12.29
N LYS A 170 10.75 -4.01 -11.84
CA LYS A 170 9.76 -3.80 -10.78
C LYS A 170 9.80 -4.95 -9.76
N PRO A 171 10.82 -4.99 -8.89
CA PRO A 171 10.99 -6.11 -7.96
C PRO A 171 9.84 -6.29 -6.97
N MET A 172 9.23 -5.18 -6.54
CA MET A 172 8.13 -5.18 -5.57
C MET A 172 7.20 -3.99 -5.80
N MET A 173 5.90 -4.21 -5.65
CA MET A 173 4.89 -3.16 -5.79
C MET A 173 3.72 -3.33 -4.82
N VAL A 174 3.04 -2.22 -4.54
CA VAL A 174 1.78 -2.19 -3.80
C VAL A 174 0.61 -2.55 -4.71
N GLY A 175 -0.31 -3.38 -4.21
CA GLY A 175 -1.55 -3.71 -4.91
C GLY A 175 -2.63 -4.22 -3.96
N TYR A 176 -3.69 -4.76 -4.55
CA TYR A 176 -4.79 -5.40 -3.84
C TYR A 176 -4.76 -6.90 -4.05
N GLU A 177 -5.02 -7.68 -3.02
CA GLU A 177 -5.10 -9.14 -3.13
C GLU A 177 -6.10 -9.60 -4.20
N SER A 178 -7.18 -8.83 -4.38
CA SER A 178 -8.21 -9.08 -5.39
C SER A 178 -7.69 -9.11 -6.82
N GLN A 179 -6.59 -8.42 -7.14
CA GLN A 179 -6.03 -8.38 -8.50
C GLN A 179 -5.51 -9.76 -8.94
N LEU A 180 -4.83 -10.47 -8.04
CA LEU A 180 -4.35 -11.83 -8.35
C LEU A 180 -5.50 -12.84 -8.40
N LEU A 181 -6.52 -12.66 -7.55
CA LEU A 181 -7.72 -13.49 -7.56
C LEU A 181 -8.50 -13.28 -8.87
N ASP A 182 -8.65 -12.03 -9.31
CA ASP A 182 -9.30 -11.70 -10.59
C ASP A 182 -8.55 -12.33 -11.78
N LEU A 183 -7.22 -12.21 -11.78
CA LEU A 183 -6.39 -12.84 -12.80
C LEU A 183 -6.56 -14.37 -12.82
N ALA A 184 -6.62 -15.00 -11.65
CA ALA A 184 -6.77 -16.47 -11.54
C ALA A 184 -8.13 -16.94 -12.05
N VAL A 185 -9.20 -16.16 -11.86
CA VAL A 185 -10.56 -16.47 -12.28
C VAL A 185 -10.78 -16.17 -13.76
N ASN A 186 -10.39 -14.97 -14.20
CA ASN A 186 -10.72 -14.45 -15.52
C ASN A 186 -9.67 -14.76 -16.59
N GLN A 187 -8.42 -15.02 -16.18
CA GLN A 187 -7.30 -15.32 -17.09
C GLN A 187 -6.46 -16.51 -16.56
N PRO A 188 -7.06 -17.71 -16.43
CA PRO A 188 -6.40 -18.86 -15.78
C PRO A 188 -5.12 -19.31 -16.46
N ASP A 189 -4.98 -19.13 -17.77
CA ASP A 189 -3.76 -19.50 -18.48
C ASP A 189 -2.61 -18.52 -18.24
N ALA A 190 -2.89 -17.22 -18.11
CA ALA A 190 -1.91 -16.23 -17.69
C ALA A 190 -1.51 -16.46 -16.22
N PHE A 191 -2.47 -16.74 -15.35
CA PHE A 191 -2.18 -17.06 -13.95
C PHE A 191 -1.27 -18.28 -13.80
N LYS A 192 -1.49 -19.35 -14.58
CA LYS A 192 -0.63 -20.55 -14.56
C LYS A 192 0.83 -20.26 -14.88
N GLN A 193 1.09 -19.24 -15.73
CA GLN A 193 2.46 -18.88 -16.12
C GLN A 193 3.21 -18.15 -15.00
N ILE A 194 2.50 -17.44 -14.12
CA ILE A 194 3.12 -16.59 -13.09
C ILE A 194 3.02 -17.15 -11.67
N LYS A 195 2.09 -18.07 -11.40
CA LYS A 195 1.78 -18.58 -10.04
C LYS A 195 2.97 -19.17 -9.28
N ASP A 196 3.97 -19.65 -9.99
CA ASP A 196 5.17 -20.23 -9.41
C ASP A 196 6.29 -19.21 -9.17
N ASP A 197 6.17 -18.01 -9.74
CA ASP A 197 7.12 -16.92 -9.61
C ASP A 197 6.61 -15.77 -8.73
N VAL A 198 5.33 -15.39 -8.88
CA VAL A 198 4.74 -14.28 -8.13
C VAL A 198 4.44 -14.71 -6.69
N ALA A 199 4.78 -13.84 -5.75
CA ALA A 199 4.48 -13.98 -4.34
C ALA A 199 3.71 -12.76 -3.82
N ILE A 200 2.76 -13.00 -2.91
CA ILE A 200 2.11 -11.96 -2.11
C ILE A 200 2.83 -11.87 -0.77
N VAL A 201 3.14 -10.65 -0.37
CA VAL A 201 3.70 -10.35 0.95
C VAL A 201 2.72 -9.44 1.68
N TYR A 202 2.28 -9.84 2.86
CA TYR A 202 1.36 -9.08 3.70
C TYR A 202 2.12 -8.08 4.57
N PRO A 203 1.85 -6.76 4.44
CA PRO A 203 2.49 -5.77 5.29
C PRO A 203 1.99 -5.88 6.74
N THR A 204 2.90 -5.70 7.70
CA THR A 204 2.59 -5.67 9.12
C THR A 204 3.19 -4.40 9.75
N PRO A 205 2.37 -3.45 10.25
CA PRO A 205 0.90 -3.42 10.21
C PRO A 205 0.35 -3.30 8.78
N THR A 206 -0.96 -3.46 8.62
CA THR A 206 -1.65 -3.30 7.33
C THR A 206 -2.78 -2.29 7.41
N VAL A 207 -3.27 -1.87 6.24
CA VAL A 207 -4.49 -1.07 6.08
C VAL A 207 -5.47 -1.81 5.16
N TRP A 208 -6.76 -1.53 5.35
CA TRP A 208 -7.82 -2.22 4.65
C TRP A 208 -8.60 -1.24 3.78
N SER A 209 -8.79 -1.58 2.52
CA SER A 209 -9.76 -0.91 1.65
C SER A 209 -11.15 -1.45 1.95
N THR A 210 -12.04 -0.58 2.40
CA THR A 210 -13.43 -0.94 2.71
C THR A 210 -14.35 -0.39 1.63
N HIS A 211 -15.03 -1.28 0.93
CA HIS A 211 -16.00 -0.93 -0.09
C HIS A 211 -17.42 -1.01 0.50
N THR A 212 -18.13 0.12 0.46
CA THR A 212 -19.51 0.24 0.97
C THR A 212 -20.47 0.53 -0.16
N LEU A 213 -21.61 -0.16 -0.15
CA LEU A 213 -22.78 0.19 -0.96
C LEU A 213 -23.61 1.20 -0.17
N MET A 214 -23.99 2.31 -0.81
CA MET A 214 -24.88 3.34 -0.25
C MET A 214 -26.17 3.43 -1.05
#